data_9be49b309a528051eee62b2d104f27d3
#
_entry.id   9be49b309a528051eee62b2d104f27d3
#
_cell.length_a   1.000
_cell.length_b   1.000
_cell.length_c   1.000
_cell.angle_alpha   90.00
_cell.angle_beta   90.00
_cell.angle_gamma   90.00
#
_symmetry.space_group_name_H-M   'P 1'
#
loop_
_entity.id
_entity.type
_entity.pdbx_description
1 polymer ?
#
loop_
_entity_poly.entity_id
_entity_poly.type
_entity_poly.pdbx_seq_one_letter_code
_entity_poly.pdbx_strand_id
1 'polypeptide(L)'
;MLFRSRERGFTYLLCRTSNPESAELQGLRVAGGGFPDEPLYVRVARLAAGRPEALAGRIGLVVGATAGEALRTARAVAAGLPFLVPGVGAQGGDIAAVLAAGQATAGRAASRFGGGLMINVGRGVTDAAREASDPGAALSAAAGEWCSRLAILPPDGLPPAANE
;
A
#
# COMPACT_ATOMS: atom_id res chain seq x y z
N MET A 1 23.33 7.00 -0.35
CA MET A 1 22.56 8.24 -0.10
C MET A 1 21.68 8.01 1.11
N LEU A 2 22.04 8.58 2.25
CA LEU A 2 21.26 8.45 3.48
C LEU A 2 20.16 9.51 3.46
N PHE A 3 18.90 9.09 3.23
CA PHE A 3 17.76 9.96 3.50
C PHE A 3 17.67 10.18 5.02
N ARG A 4 18.15 11.31 5.50
CA ARG A 4 17.80 11.79 6.84
C ARG A 4 16.34 12.22 6.76
N SER A 5 15.40 11.36 7.16
CA SER A 5 14.06 11.81 7.44
C SER A 5 14.14 12.84 8.57
N ARG A 6 13.62 14.04 8.34
CA ARG A 6 13.42 15.02 9.40
C ARG A 6 12.54 14.37 10.48
N GLU A 7 12.69 14.74 11.73
CA GLU A 7 12.04 14.11 12.89
C GLU A 7 10.50 13.94 12.78
N ARG A 8 9.86 14.60 11.79
CA ARG A 8 8.43 14.53 11.50
C ARG A 8 8.08 14.00 10.11
N GLY A 9 9.04 13.50 9.34
CA GLY A 9 8.79 13.01 7.98
C GLY A 9 8.32 11.56 7.97
N PHE A 10 7.41 11.23 7.03
CA PHE A 10 7.02 9.87 6.68
C PHE A 10 7.54 9.54 5.28
N THR A 11 8.03 8.31 5.06
CA THR A 11 8.58 7.88 3.78
C THR A 11 7.96 6.55 3.35
N TYR A 12 7.46 6.48 2.10
CA TYR A 12 7.15 5.23 1.44
C TYR A 12 8.34 4.74 0.62
N LEU A 13 8.82 3.53 0.91
CA LEU A 13 9.86 2.87 0.14
C LEU A 13 9.24 2.04 -0.99
N LEU A 14 9.80 2.18 -2.19
CA LEU A 14 9.39 1.35 -3.31
C LEU A 14 9.83 -0.10 -3.06
N CYS A 15 8.88 -1.00 -2.99
CA CYS A 15 9.11 -2.42 -2.68
C CYS A 15 8.79 -3.29 -3.90
N ARG A 16 7.54 -3.28 -4.36
CA ARG A 16 7.09 -4.02 -5.53
C ARG A 16 6.13 -3.18 -6.35
N THR A 17 6.47 -2.87 -7.59
CA THR A 17 5.64 -2.05 -8.47
C THR A 17 4.64 -2.90 -9.26
N SER A 18 3.60 -2.25 -9.80
CA SER A 18 2.52 -2.91 -10.52
C SER A 18 2.78 -3.17 -12.00
N ASN A 19 3.87 -2.62 -12.57
CA ASN A 19 4.23 -2.83 -13.97
C ASN A 19 4.79 -4.24 -14.19
N PRO A 20 4.52 -4.88 -15.33
CA PRO A 20 4.94 -6.25 -15.62
C PRO A 20 6.44 -6.48 -15.48
N GLU A 21 7.28 -5.58 -16.00
CA GLU A 21 8.74 -5.68 -16.03
C GLU A 21 9.37 -5.60 -14.63
N SER A 22 8.61 -5.19 -13.66
CA SER A 22 9.09 -5.09 -12.26
C SER A 22 9.62 -6.43 -11.72
N ALA A 23 9.16 -7.56 -12.28
CA ALA A 23 9.64 -8.88 -11.90
C ALA A 23 11.12 -9.10 -12.25
N GLU A 24 11.60 -8.50 -13.33
CA GLU A 24 12.97 -8.66 -13.82
C GLU A 24 14.01 -8.20 -12.80
N LEU A 25 13.75 -7.09 -12.10
CA LEU A 25 14.64 -6.58 -11.07
C LEU A 25 14.16 -6.97 -9.66
N GLN A 26 12.92 -6.66 -9.32
CA GLN A 26 12.42 -6.80 -7.96
C GLN A 26 12.18 -8.27 -7.58
N GLY A 27 12.02 -9.15 -8.59
CA GLY A 27 11.91 -10.60 -8.42
C GLY A 27 13.24 -11.33 -8.29
N LEU A 28 14.37 -10.68 -8.58
CA LEU A 28 15.69 -11.30 -8.48
C LEU A 28 15.91 -11.87 -7.07
N ARG A 29 16.42 -13.09 -7.02
CA ARG A 29 16.78 -13.72 -5.74
C ARG A 29 18.08 -13.13 -5.21
N VAL A 30 18.08 -12.83 -3.94
CA VAL A 30 19.25 -12.28 -3.23
C VAL A 30 19.53 -13.11 -1.99
N ALA A 31 20.81 -13.47 -1.81
CA ALA A 31 21.30 -14.22 -0.66
C ALA A 31 22.37 -13.42 0.10
N GLY A 32 22.69 -13.85 1.32
CA GLY A 32 23.75 -13.27 2.13
C GLY A 32 23.30 -12.18 3.12
N GLY A 33 24.27 -11.63 3.85
CA GLY A 33 24.02 -10.63 4.88
C GLY A 33 23.27 -11.15 6.12
N GLY A 34 23.29 -12.46 6.37
CA GLY A 34 22.58 -13.08 7.50
C GLY A 34 21.07 -13.28 7.25
N PHE A 35 20.61 -13.07 6.02
CA PHE A 35 19.22 -13.24 5.61
C PHE A 35 19.02 -14.48 4.73
N PRO A 36 17.80 -15.06 4.67
CA PRO A 36 17.50 -16.15 3.77
C PRO A 36 17.65 -15.75 2.30
N ASP A 37 17.77 -16.74 1.42
CA ASP A 37 17.65 -16.54 -0.01
C ASP A 37 16.18 -16.21 -0.34
N GLU A 38 15.94 -14.98 -0.77
CA GLU A 38 14.59 -14.43 -0.97
C GLU A 38 14.57 -13.43 -2.14
N PRO A 39 13.39 -13.15 -2.74
CA PRO A 39 13.27 -12.09 -3.75
C PRO A 39 13.70 -10.72 -3.21
N LEU A 40 14.28 -9.89 -4.08
CA LEU A 40 14.76 -8.55 -3.72
C LEU A 40 13.68 -7.70 -3.04
N TYR A 41 12.44 -7.76 -3.53
CA TYR A 41 11.34 -6.99 -2.90
C TYR A 41 11.06 -7.47 -1.46
N VAL A 42 11.20 -8.77 -1.17
CA VAL A 42 11.04 -9.31 0.20
C VAL A 42 12.18 -8.80 1.10
N ARG A 43 13.42 -8.78 0.57
CA ARG A 43 14.56 -8.22 1.27
C ARG A 43 14.36 -6.76 1.62
N VAL A 44 13.84 -5.96 0.67
CA VAL A 44 13.50 -4.54 0.89
C VAL A 44 12.46 -4.41 2.00
N ALA A 45 11.39 -5.21 1.96
CA ALA A 45 10.35 -5.20 2.99
C ALA A 45 10.90 -5.55 4.38
N ARG A 46 11.72 -6.58 4.47
CA ARG A 46 12.36 -7.03 5.71
C ARG A 46 13.30 -5.99 6.29
N LEU A 47 14.16 -5.39 5.46
CA LEU A 47 15.07 -4.33 5.87
C LEU A 47 14.31 -3.09 6.34
N ALA A 48 13.22 -2.73 5.67
CA ALA A 48 12.37 -1.62 6.07
C ALA A 48 11.73 -1.88 7.43
N ALA A 49 11.18 -3.08 7.66
CA ALA A 49 10.54 -3.46 8.92
C ALA A 49 11.51 -3.47 10.10
N GLY A 50 12.80 -3.76 9.87
CA GLY A 50 13.85 -3.74 10.89
C GLY A 50 14.41 -2.35 11.22
N ARG A 51 13.94 -1.26 10.59
CA ARG A 51 14.46 0.08 10.83
C ARG A 51 13.83 0.72 12.09
N PRO A 52 14.58 1.55 12.84
CA PRO A 52 13.99 2.34 13.94
C PRO A 52 12.81 3.22 13.50
N GLU A 53 12.84 3.74 12.27
CA GLU A 53 11.76 4.52 11.69
C GLU A 53 10.47 3.71 11.51
N ALA A 54 10.56 2.38 11.35
CA ALA A 54 9.40 1.49 11.31
C ALA A 54 8.69 1.44 12.67
N LEU A 55 9.46 1.30 13.75
CA LEU A 55 8.95 1.33 15.12
C LEU A 55 8.33 2.69 15.45
N ALA A 56 8.92 3.77 14.95
CA ALA A 56 8.41 5.13 15.09
C ALA A 56 7.19 5.42 14.18
N GLY A 57 6.75 4.46 13.35
CA GLY A 57 5.62 4.63 12.43
C GLY A 57 5.87 5.65 11.31
N ARG A 58 7.12 5.80 10.87
CA ARG A 58 7.55 6.81 9.89
C ARG A 58 7.96 6.23 8.53
N ILE A 59 7.80 4.94 8.34
CA ILE A 59 8.14 4.25 7.10
C ILE A 59 6.99 3.36 6.66
N GLY A 60 6.73 3.30 5.37
CA GLY A 60 5.79 2.40 4.73
C GLY A 60 6.36 1.83 3.44
N LEU A 61 5.62 0.95 2.79
CA LEU A 61 6.02 0.32 1.54
C LEU A 61 5.04 0.63 0.41
N VAL A 62 5.55 0.79 -0.82
CA VAL A 62 4.74 0.77 -2.04
C VAL A 62 4.71 -0.65 -2.56
N VAL A 63 3.52 -1.26 -2.61
CA VAL A 63 3.32 -2.62 -3.13
C VAL A 63 2.14 -2.62 -4.10
N GLY A 64 2.38 -2.90 -5.38
CA GLY A 64 1.37 -2.83 -6.43
C GLY A 64 0.26 -3.86 -6.30
N ALA A 65 -0.97 -3.46 -6.59
CA ALA A 65 -2.17 -4.28 -6.53
C ALA A 65 -2.19 -5.47 -7.51
N THR A 66 -1.44 -5.38 -8.62
CA THR A 66 -1.35 -6.45 -9.63
C THR A 66 -0.50 -7.64 -9.19
N ALA A 67 0.22 -7.53 -8.10
CA ALA A 67 1.14 -8.51 -7.57
C ALA A 67 0.62 -9.12 -6.25
N GLY A 68 -0.57 -9.72 -6.27
CA GLY A 68 -1.26 -10.21 -5.07
C GLY A 68 -0.44 -11.19 -4.22
N GLU A 69 0.34 -12.08 -4.84
CA GLU A 69 1.26 -12.98 -4.12
C GLU A 69 2.40 -12.19 -3.44
N ALA A 70 2.96 -11.19 -4.15
CA ALA A 70 4.00 -10.35 -3.59
C ALA A 70 3.47 -9.49 -2.44
N LEU A 71 2.21 -9.05 -2.49
CA LEU A 71 1.56 -8.33 -1.41
C LEU A 71 1.47 -9.19 -0.13
N ARG A 72 1.05 -10.45 -0.25
CA ARG A 72 1.02 -11.41 0.88
C ARG A 72 2.41 -11.66 1.45
N THR A 73 3.38 -11.90 0.58
CA THR A 73 4.76 -12.19 0.98
C THR A 73 5.41 -10.99 1.65
N ALA A 74 5.23 -9.78 1.11
CA ALA A 74 5.71 -8.54 1.73
C ALA A 74 5.04 -8.31 3.09
N ARG A 75 3.73 -8.56 3.21
CA ARG A 75 3.01 -8.44 4.48
C ARG A 75 3.52 -9.41 5.53
N ALA A 76 3.85 -10.65 5.16
CA ALA A 76 4.38 -11.66 6.08
C ALA A 76 5.69 -11.22 6.76
N VAL A 77 6.54 -10.45 6.07
CA VAL A 77 7.82 -9.96 6.62
C VAL A 77 7.77 -8.52 7.15
N ALA A 78 6.73 -7.77 6.82
CA ALA A 78 6.53 -6.38 7.21
C ALA A 78 5.14 -6.16 7.83
N ALA A 79 4.79 -7.01 8.81
CA ALA A 79 3.46 -7.11 9.42
C ALA A 79 2.89 -5.78 9.94
N GLY A 80 3.75 -4.90 10.47
CA GLY A 80 3.36 -3.63 11.08
C GLY A 80 3.52 -2.39 10.21
N LEU A 81 4.02 -2.50 8.96
CA LEU A 81 4.22 -1.35 8.11
C LEU A 81 2.94 -0.97 7.33
N PRO A 82 2.62 0.32 7.18
CA PRO A 82 1.57 0.75 6.27
C PRO A 82 2.00 0.51 4.81
N PHE A 83 1.03 0.11 3.97
CA PHE A 83 1.25 -0.11 2.54
C PHE A 83 0.49 0.91 1.71
N LEU A 84 1.19 1.54 0.77
CA LEU A 84 0.59 2.27 -0.35
C LEU A 84 0.44 1.30 -1.52
N VAL A 85 -0.78 1.09 -1.98
CA VAL A 85 -1.12 0.09 -3.00
C VAL A 85 -1.70 0.76 -4.24
N PRO A 86 -0.84 1.11 -5.21
CA PRO A 86 -1.28 1.59 -6.52
C PRO A 86 -1.67 0.43 -7.43
N GLY A 87 -2.41 0.75 -8.52
CA GLY A 87 -2.73 -0.21 -9.58
C GLY A 87 -4.08 -0.90 -9.42
N VAL A 88 -4.89 -0.50 -8.45
CA VAL A 88 -6.30 -0.91 -8.38
C VAL A 88 -7.10 -0.21 -9.47
N GLY A 89 -8.01 -0.93 -10.10
CA GLY A 89 -8.87 -0.41 -11.19
C GLY A 89 -8.17 -0.49 -12.55
N ALA A 90 -7.74 0.62 -13.13
CA ALA A 90 -7.25 0.71 -14.50
C ALA A 90 -6.08 -0.22 -14.86
N GLN A 91 -5.33 -0.71 -13.87
CA GLN A 91 -4.23 -1.67 -14.06
C GLN A 91 -4.65 -3.12 -13.76
N GLY A 92 -5.92 -3.36 -13.45
CA GLY A 92 -6.47 -4.71 -13.24
C GLY A 92 -6.14 -5.34 -11.88
N GLY A 93 -5.70 -4.53 -10.90
CA GLY A 93 -5.44 -5.04 -9.55
C GLY A 93 -6.71 -5.60 -8.90
N ASP A 94 -6.61 -6.78 -8.29
CA ASP A 94 -7.70 -7.45 -7.59
C ASP A 94 -7.95 -6.80 -6.22
N ILE A 95 -9.10 -6.14 -6.09
CA ILE A 95 -9.53 -5.46 -4.87
C ILE A 95 -9.63 -6.45 -3.70
N ALA A 96 -10.23 -7.63 -3.91
CA ALA A 96 -10.44 -8.60 -2.85
C ALA A 96 -9.10 -9.11 -2.31
N ALA A 97 -8.15 -9.41 -3.21
CA ALA A 97 -6.80 -9.82 -2.82
C ALA A 97 -6.06 -8.71 -2.05
N VAL A 98 -6.22 -7.44 -2.47
CA VAL A 98 -5.61 -6.28 -1.80
C VAL A 98 -6.20 -6.11 -0.40
N LEU A 99 -7.51 -6.17 -0.24
CA LEU A 99 -8.17 -6.03 1.06
C LEU A 99 -7.83 -7.17 2.00
N ALA A 100 -7.76 -8.40 1.49
CA ALA A 100 -7.44 -9.59 2.30
C ALA A 100 -5.97 -9.65 2.76
N ALA A 101 -5.04 -9.20 1.90
CA ALA A 101 -3.61 -9.37 2.13
C ALA A 101 -2.85 -8.08 2.48
N GLY A 102 -3.43 -6.92 2.18
CA GLY A 102 -2.74 -5.62 2.30
C GLY A 102 -2.77 -5.02 3.70
N GLN A 103 -3.74 -5.36 4.53
CA GLN A 103 -3.87 -4.79 5.87
C GLN A 103 -2.73 -5.22 6.78
N ALA A 104 -2.26 -4.30 7.63
CA ALA A 104 -1.28 -4.60 8.65
C ALA A 104 -1.87 -5.55 9.71
N THR A 105 -1.08 -6.51 10.14
CA THR A 105 -1.48 -7.52 11.14
C THR A 105 -0.84 -7.30 12.50
N ALA A 106 0.02 -6.28 12.63
CA ALA A 106 0.71 -5.93 13.86
C ALA A 106 1.02 -4.43 13.93
N GLY A 107 1.42 -3.96 15.12
CA GLY A 107 1.91 -2.60 15.35
C GLY A 107 0.84 -1.52 15.20
N ARG A 108 1.28 -0.27 15.20
CA ARG A 108 0.38 0.91 15.13
C ARG A 108 -0.48 0.95 13.86
N ALA A 109 -0.01 0.39 12.75
CA ALA A 109 -0.77 0.41 11.52
C ALA A 109 -2.02 -0.49 11.60
N ALA A 110 -1.93 -1.65 12.28
CA ALA A 110 -3.05 -2.57 12.45
C ALA A 110 -4.20 -1.98 13.28
N SER A 111 -3.88 -1.11 14.26
CA SER A 111 -4.87 -0.45 15.10
C SER A 111 -5.44 0.84 14.50
N ARG A 112 -4.93 1.26 13.34
CA ARG A 112 -5.45 2.43 12.64
C ARG A 112 -6.55 2.03 11.67
N PHE A 113 -7.40 2.98 11.40
CA PHE A 113 -8.38 2.92 10.35
C PHE A 113 -7.77 2.42 9.01
N GLY A 114 -8.45 1.48 8.34
CA GLY A 114 -7.93 0.87 7.11
C GLY A 114 -6.73 -0.08 7.31
N GLY A 115 -6.37 -0.43 8.55
CA GLY A 115 -5.23 -1.32 8.81
C GLY A 115 -3.91 -0.83 8.21
N GLY A 116 -3.71 0.50 8.13
CA GLY A 116 -2.53 1.08 7.48
C GLY A 116 -2.46 0.84 5.96
N LEU A 117 -3.56 0.47 5.33
CA LEU A 117 -3.65 0.28 3.90
C LEU A 117 -4.12 1.58 3.22
N MET A 118 -3.31 2.12 2.31
CA MET A 118 -3.63 3.26 1.49
C MET A 118 -3.73 2.83 0.03
N ILE A 119 -4.94 2.76 -0.51
CA ILE A 119 -5.19 2.34 -1.88
C ILE A 119 -5.27 3.58 -2.78
N ASN A 120 -4.47 3.60 -3.85
CA ASN A 120 -4.49 4.67 -4.83
C ASN A 120 -5.32 4.24 -6.06
N VAL A 121 -6.39 4.99 -6.33
CA VAL A 121 -7.22 4.86 -7.53
C VAL A 121 -7.14 6.19 -8.29
N GLY A 122 -6.50 6.18 -9.45
CA GLY A 122 -6.37 7.37 -10.30
C GLY A 122 -7.41 7.33 -11.45
N ARG A 123 -7.05 6.70 -12.56
CA ARG A 123 -7.89 6.66 -13.77
C ARG A 123 -9.29 6.11 -13.54
N GLY A 124 -9.48 5.18 -12.62
CA GLY A 124 -10.82 4.68 -12.27
C GLY A 124 -11.78 5.78 -11.78
N VAL A 125 -11.25 6.90 -11.30
CA VAL A 125 -12.04 8.09 -10.93
C VAL A 125 -11.98 9.14 -12.05
N THR A 126 -10.78 9.50 -12.53
CA THR A 126 -10.60 10.64 -13.45
C THR A 126 -11.17 10.40 -14.83
N ASP A 127 -11.21 9.15 -15.32
CA ASP A 127 -11.75 8.83 -16.65
C ASP A 127 -13.28 9.04 -16.71
N ALA A 128 -13.97 8.99 -15.59
CA ALA A 128 -15.42 9.27 -15.54
C ALA A 128 -15.78 10.70 -15.99
N ALA A 129 -14.85 11.64 -15.88
CA ALA A 129 -15.09 13.03 -16.27
C ALA A 129 -14.83 13.31 -17.76
N ARG A 130 -14.20 12.39 -18.51
CA ARG A 130 -13.69 12.67 -19.86
C ARG A 130 -14.77 13.08 -20.87
N GLU A 131 -15.93 12.43 -20.82
CA GLU A 131 -17.03 12.64 -21.76
C GLU A 131 -18.33 13.02 -21.05
N ALA A 132 -18.25 13.36 -19.76
CA ALA A 132 -19.42 13.70 -18.97
C ALA A 132 -19.89 15.14 -19.24
N SER A 133 -21.20 15.34 -19.33
CA SER A 133 -21.81 16.67 -19.44
C SER A 133 -21.60 17.51 -18.16
N ASP A 134 -21.50 16.87 -16.99
CA ASP A 134 -21.09 17.46 -15.72
C ASP A 134 -19.89 16.67 -15.15
N PRO A 135 -18.65 17.10 -15.43
CA PRO A 135 -17.45 16.45 -14.94
C PRO A 135 -17.36 16.38 -13.42
N GLY A 136 -17.86 17.40 -12.72
CA GLY A 136 -17.83 17.45 -11.25
C GLY A 136 -18.72 16.37 -10.62
N ALA A 137 -19.94 16.26 -11.09
CA ALA A 137 -20.87 15.22 -10.65
C ALA A 137 -20.34 13.80 -10.98
N ALA A 138 -19.77 13.61 -12.18
CA ALA A 138 -19.21 12.34 -12.60
C ALA A 138 -18.00 11.91 -11.74
N LEU A 139 -17.10 12.82 -11.40
CA LEU A 139 -15.99 12.55 -10.49
C LEU A 139 -16.46 12.17 -9.09
N SER A 140 -17.46 12.91 -8.57
CA SER A 140 -18.02 12.63 -7.24
C SER A 140 -18.70 11.27 -7.17
N ALA A 141 -19.47 10.92 -8.19
CA ALA A 141 -20.13 9.61 -8.29
C ALA A 141 -19.10 8.47 -8.37
N ALA A 142 -18.09 8.60 -9.24
CA ALA A 142 -17.04 7.60 -9.38
C ALA A 142 -16.23 7.44 -8.09
N ALA A 143 -15.89 8.54 -7.42
CA ALA A 143 -15.21 8.48 -6.13
C ALA A 143 -16.05 7.76 -5.07
N GLY A 144 -17.34 8.04 -4.99
CA GLY A 144 -18.28 7.38 -4.08
C GLY A 144 -18.39 5.87 -4.35
N GLU A 145 -18.46 5.47 -5.63
CA GLU A 145 -18.46 4.05 -6.01
C GLU A 145 -17.17 3.36 -5.55
N TRP A 146 -16.01 3.98 -5.81
CA TRP A 146 -14.73 3.43 -5.37
C TRP A 146 -14.62 3.35 -3.84
N CYS A 147 -15.09 4.34 -3.10
CA CYS A 147 -15.16 4.29 -1.64
C CYS A 147 -15.99 3.10 -1.16
N SER A 148 -17.16 2.86 -1.78
CA SER A 148 -18.02 1.72 -1.44
C SER A 148 -17.37 0.38 -1.74
N ARG A 149 -16.67 0.25 -2.87
CA ARG A 149 -15.95 -0.99 -3.26
C ARG A 149 -14.74 -1.27 -2.40
N LEU A 150 -14.10 -0.24 -1.87
CA LEU A 150 -12.91 -0.31 -1.03
C LEU A 150 -13.26 -0.24 0.46
N ALA A 151 -14.52 -0.40 0.84
CA ALA A 151 -15.01 -0.24 2.21
C ALA A 151 -14.25 -1.15 3.19
N ILE A 152 -13.11 -0.65 3.66
CA ILE A 152 -12.36 -1.16 4.82
C ILE A 152 -12.94 -0.53 6.10
N LEU A 153 -13.92 0.35 5.91
CA LEU A 153 -14.54 1.14 6.96
C LEU A 153 -15.69 0.35 7.58
N PRO A 154 -15.77 0.26 8.92
CA PRO A 154 -17.03 -0.11 9.52
C PRO A 154 -18.13 0.87 9.06
N PRO A 155 -19.38 0.39 8.86
CA PRO A 155 -20.48 1.22 8.36
C PRO A 155 -20.82 2.42 9.27
N ASP A 156 -20.32 2.45 10.49
CA ASP A 156 -20.66 3.43 11.52
C ASP A 156 -19.74 4.67 11.58
N GLY A 157 -18.88 4.84 10.56
CA GLY A 157 -18.06 6.05 10.42
C GLY A 157 -16.69 5.97 11.10
N LEU A 158 -15.92 7.05 10.93
CA LEU A 158 -14.59 7.23 11.54
C LEU A 158 -14.69 7.17 13.07
N PRO A 159 -13.84 6.38 13.73
CA PRO A 159 -13.65 6.59 15.16
C PRO A 159 -13.22 8.04 15.40
N PRO A 160 -13.65 8.69 16.48
CA PRO A 160 -13.24 10.04 16.79
C PRO A 160 -11.71 10.13 16.77
N ALA A 161 -11.18 11.19 16.16
CA ALA A 161 -9.76 11.44 16.16
C ALA A 161 -9.27 11.42 17.60
N ALA A 162 -8.33 10.52 17.91
CA ALA A 162 -7.66 10.53 19.21
C ALA A 162 -6.91 11.88 19.28
N ASN A 163 -7.40 12.77 20.14
CA ASN A 163 -6.68 13.97 20.50
C ASN A 163 -5.44 13.54 21.29
N GLU A 164 -4.29 13.59 20.68
CA GLU A 164 -2.96 13.65 21.31
C GLU A 164 -2.23 14.92 20.87
#